data_480b06a2618c82f3f7858fdf1c94b288
#
_entry.id   480b06a2618c82f3f7858fdf1c94b288
#
_cell.length_a   1.000
_cell.length_b   1.000
_cell.length_c   1.000
_cell.angle_alpha   90.00
_cell.angle_beta   90.00
_cell.angle_gamma   90.00
#
_symmetry.space_group_name_H-M   'P 1'
#
loop_
_entity.id
_entity.type
_entity.pdbx_description
1 polymer ?
#
loop_
_entity_poly.entity_id
_entity_poly.type
_entity_poly.pdbx_seq_one_letter_code
_entity_poly.pdbx_strand_id
1 'polypeptide(L)'
;GFSNFAIPKFNSSLMTNADTDIQELSNFLLDFATTLMGVGSHTSRVVRNVNRIAESFGYGGDMTIFQRNITMTVKHADDYSIRRTYVRRIPALALNFRTISDLSSLSWEAYDHDLPLDELKKRYAVITTQPRMSRWVVLILVAFANAAFCRLFGGDWIAMGLVWMATLTGFFVRQELTVRKVNHMLIFIVCSFVASLV
;
A
#
# COMPACT_ATOMS: atom_id res chain seq x y z
N GLY A 1 32.10 -9.20 5.41
CA GLY A 1 32.22 -7.90 5.97
C GLY A 1 30.84 -7.37 6.37
N PHE A 2 30.44 -7.55 7.63
CA PHE A 2 29.27 -6.90 8.19
C PHE A 2 29.71 -5.48 8.58
N SER A 3 29.33 -4.50 7.77
CA SER A 3 29.62 -3.09 7.96
C SER A 3 28.51 -2.45 8.79
N ASN A 4 28.86 -2.02 9.99
CA ASN A 4 28.32 -0.91 10.79
C ASN A 4 26.84 -0.56 10.61
N PHE A 5 26.00 -1.26 11.37
CA PHE A 5 24.71 -0.73 11.78
C PHE A 5 25.00 0.31 12.87
N ALA A 6 24.98 1.59 12.49
CA ALA A 6 25.05 2.66 13.47
C ALA A 6 23.78 2.64 14.30
N ILE A 7 23.93 2.36 15.59
CA ILE A 7 22.85 2.45 16.59
C ILE A 7 22.46 3.94 16.65
N PRO A 8 21.19 4.31 16.32
CA PRO A 8 20.72 5.67 16.44
C PRO A 8 20.79 6.12 17.90
N LYS A 9 21.12 7.39 18.13
CA LYS A 9 21.19 7.99 19.45
C LYS A 9 19.88 7.76 20.21
N PHE A 10 19.95 7.01 21.28
CA PHE A 10 18.89 6.85 22.27
C PHE A 10 18.57 8.22 22.88
N ASN A 11 17.41 8.76 22.60
CA ASN A 11 16.94 10.01 23.17
C ASN A 11 16.14 9.70 24.44
N SER A 12 16.61 10.18 25.59
CA SER A 12 16.00 9.92 26.91
C SER A 12 14.59 10.49 27.09
N SER A 13 14.05 11.24 26.12
CA SER A 13 12.65 11.66 26.07
C SER A 13 11.69 10.52 25.70
N LEU A 14 12.18 9.37 25.26
CA LEU A 14 11.39 8.18 24.92
C LEU A 14 10.79 7.45 26.13
N MET A 15 11.13 7.85 27.37
CA MET A 15 10.57 7.23 28.58
C MET A 15 9.09 7.54 28.81
N THR A 16 8.50 8.50 28.10
CA THR A 16 7.05 8.80 28.19
C THR A 16 6.17 7.87 27.34
N ASN A 17 6.76 7.12 26.39
CA ASN A 17 6.04 6.12 25.60
C ASN A 17 6.30 4.67 26.06
N ALA A 18 7.03 4.47 27.16
CA ALA A 18 7.39 3.15 27.68
C ALA A 18 6.19 2.31 28.17
N ASP A 19 5.02 2.93 28.35
CA ASP A 19 3.79 2.23 28.71
C ASP A 19 2.93 1.81 27.51
N THR A 20 3.43 1.95 26.28
CA THR A 20 2.70 1.45 25.11
C THR A 20 2.71 -0.07 25.14
N ASP A 21 1.54 -0.68 25.34
CA ASP A 21 1.41 -2.13 25.32
C ASP A 21 1.95 -2.69 24.01
N ILE A 22 2.97 -3.53 24.07
CA ILE A 22 3.59 -4.20 22.92
C ILE A 22 2.53 -4.88 22.04
N GLN A 23 1.44 -5.34 22.62
CA GLN A 23 0.35 -5.96 21.91
C GLN A 23 -0.40 -4.96 21.03
N GLU A 24 -0.67 -3.78 21.54
CA GLU A 24 -1.37 -2.73 20.82
C GLU A 24 -0.54 -2.20 19.67
N LEU A 25 0.74 -1.92 19.93
CA LEU A 25 1.70 -1.51 18.90
C LEU A 25 1.85 -2.58 17.82
N SER A 26 2.03 -3.86 18.21
CA SER A 26 2.19 -4.95 17.25
C SER A 26 0.97 -5.13 16.35
N ASN A 27 -0.24 -4.99 16.90
CA ASN A 27 -1.47 -5.04 16.12
C ASN A 27 -1.53 -3.90 15.11
N PHE A 28 -1.18 -2.68 15.52
CA PHE A 28 -1.13 -1.53 14.63
C PHE A 28 -0.10 -1.72 13.51
N LEU A 29 1.12 -2.14 13.83
CA LEU A 29 2.18 -2.40 12.85
C LEU A 29 1.76 -3.46 11.82
N LEU A 30 1.04 -4.50 12.26
CA LEU A 30 0.48 -5.51 11.36
C LEU A 30 -0.61 -4.97 10.45
N ASP A 31 -1.51 -4.14 10.98
CA ASP A 31 -2.55 -3.49 10.17
C ASP A 31 -1.92 -2.56 9.13
N PHE A 32 -0.91 -1.81 9.53
CA PHE A 32 -0.14 -0.93 8.66
C PHE A 32 0.57 -1.72 7.54
N ALA A 33 1.27 -2.80 7.90
CA ALA A 33 1.96 -3.68 6.96
C ALA A 33 1.01 -4.35 5.97
N THR A 34 -0.09 -4.92 6.46
CA THR A 34 -1.08 -5.62 5.62
C THR A 34 -1.81 -4.67 4.69
N THR A 35 -2.07 -3.44 5.13
CA THR A 35 -2.67 -2.39 4.29
C THR A 35 -1.70 -1.98 3.18
N LEU A 36 -0.44 -1.69 3.48
CA LEU A 36 0.57 -1.38 2.47
C LEU A 36 0.72 -2.51 1.44
N MET A 37 0.76 -3.77 1.87
CA MET A 37 0.79 -4.91 0.96
C MET A 37 -0.48 -5.01 0.12
N GLY A 38 -1.64 -4.81 0.74
CA GLY A 38 -2.95 -4.84 0.07
C GLY A 38 -3.12 -3.76 -0.99
N VAL A 39 -2.47 -2.60 -0.83
CA VAL A 39 -2.49 -1.51 -1.83
C VAL A 39 -1.34 -1.60 -2.85
N GLY A 40 -0.53 -2.68 -2.81
CA GLY A 40 0.50 -2.98 -3.82
C GLY A 40 1.85 -2.32 -3.58
N SER A 41 2.19 -2.02 -2.34
CA SER A 41 3.53 -1.54 -2.00
C SER A 41 4.57 -2.65 -2.15
N HIS A 42 5.78 -2.27 -2.53
CA HIS A 42 6.91 -3.20 -2.59
C HIS A 42 7.31 -3.66 -1.18
N THR A 43 7.64 -4.95 -1.01
CA THR A 43 7.97 -5.57 0.29
C THR A 43 9.05 -4.82 1.07
N SER A 44 10.14 -4.40 0.40
CA SER A 44 11.21 -3.64 1.06
C SER A 44 10.75 -2.28 1.61
N ARG A 45 9.77 -1.63 0.96
CA ARG A 45 9.17 -0.39 1.46
C ARG A 45 8.31 -0.66 2.69
N VAL A 46 7.53 -1.75 2.68
CA VAL A 46 6.71 -2.16 3.84
C VAL A 46 7.59 -2.39 5.05
N VAL A 47 8.66 -3.19 4.91
CA VAL A 47 9.61 -3.48 5.99
C VAL A 47 10.22 -2.19 6.55
N ARG A 48 10.71 -1.29 5.68
CA ARG A 48 11.32 -0.02 6.13
C ARG A 48 10.34 0.88 6.86
N ASN A 49 9.10 1.02 6.37
CA ASN A 49 8.11 1.88 6.99
C ASN A 49 7.67 1.35 8.35
N VAL A 50 7.47 0.03 8.46
CA VAL A 50 7.09 -0.63 9.71
C VAL A 50 8.22 -0.52 10.75
N ASN A 51 9.47 -0.78 10.34
CA ASN A 51 10.62 -0.67 11.26
C ASN A 51 10.80 0.76 11.73
N ARG A 52 10.62 1.75 10.88
CA ARG A 52 10.69 3.17 11.27
C ARG A 52 9.68 3.52 12.34
N ILE A 53 8.44 3.05 12.22
CA ILE A 53 7.42 3.24 13.25
C ILE A 53 7.80 2.45 14.51
N ALA A 54 8.23 1.19 14.41
CA ALA A 54 8.63 0.41 15.57
C ALA A 54 9.78 1.08 16.34
N GLU A 55 10.77 1.60 15.63
CA GLU A 55 11.93 2.31 16.18
C GLU A 55 11.53 3.59 16.94
N SER A 56 10.54 4.35 16.48
CA SER A 56 10.06 5.55 17.20
C SER A 56 9.41 5.20 18.56
N PHE A 57 9.00 3.96 18.77
CA PHE A 57 8.50 3.45 20.05
C PHE A 57 9.54 2.66 20.86
N GLY A 58 10.79 2.57 20.40
CA GLY A 58 11.85 1.80 21.08
C GLY A 58 11.78 0.29 20.82
N TYR A 59 11.10 -0.14 19.76
CA TYR A 59 10.97 -1.55 19.37
C TYR A 59 11.66 -1.81 18.03
N GLY A 60 12.11 -3.05 17.83
CA GLY A 60 12.55 -3.56 16.53
C GLY A 60 11.53 -4.55 15.97
N GLY A 61 11.40 -4.59 14.65
CA GLY A 61 10.50 -5.52 13.96
C GLY A 61 11.25 -6.41 12.97
N ASP A 62 11.23 -7.72 13.18
CA ASP A 62 11.64 -8.70 12.17
C ASP A 62 10.41 -9.18 11.40
N MET A 63 10.41 -8.98 10.08
CA MET A 63 9.24 -9.29 9.26
C MET A 63 9.59 -10.22 8.11
N THR A 64 8.80 -11.28 7.94
CA THR A 64 8.83 -12.17 6.79
C THR A 64 7.51 -12.09 6.05
N ILE A 65 7.57 -11.80 4.75
CA ILE A 65 6.39 -11.65 3.90
C ILE A 65 6.37 -12.80 2.90
N PHE A 66 5.33 -13.61 2.98
CA PHE A 66 5.00 -14.64 1.99
C PHE A 66 3.89 -14.14 1.06
N GLN A 67 3.55 -14.91 0.04
CA GLN A 67 2.57 -14.51 -0.99
C GLN A 67 1.24 -13.98 -0.44
N ARG A 68 0.76 -14.51 0.70
CA ARG A 68 -0.54 -14.13 1.28
C ARG A 68 -0.52 -13.87 2.78
N ASN A 69 0.63 -13.99 3.44
CA ASN A 69 0.74 -13.85 4.88
C ASN A 69 1.97 -13.01 5.24
N ILE A 70 1.83 -12.25 6.32
CA ILE A 70 2.95 -11.57 6.99
C ILE A 70 3.14 -12.25 8.33
N THR A 71 4.37 -12.65 8.61
CA THR A 71 4.82 -13.02 9.96
C THR A 71 5.70 -11.90 10.46
N MET A 72 5.37 -11.34 11.62
CA MET A 72 6.12 -10.24 12.21
C MET A 72 6.42 -10.55 13.67
N THR A 73 7.67 -10.38 14.06
CA THR A 73 8.13 -10.46 15.44
C THR A 73 8.55 -9.07 15.89
N VAL A 74 7.86 -8.53 16.88
CA VAL A 74 8.22 -7.26 17.53
C VAL A 74 8.98 -7.58 18.81
N LYS A 75 10.10 -6.92 19.01
CA LYS A 75 11.00 -7.10 20.16
C LYS A 75 11.40 -5.75 20.73
N HIS A 76 11.50 -5.64 22.05
CA HIS A 76 12.02 -4.44 22.70
C HIS A 76 13.52 -4.25 22.39
N ALA A 77 13.97 -3.00 22.21
CA ALA A 77 15.35 -2.74 21.82
C ALA A 77 16.36 -3.18 22.90
N ASP A 78 16.03 -2.98 24.17
CA ASP A 78 16.94 -3.21 25.31
C ASP A 78 16.64 -4.54 26.04
N ASP A 79 15.45 -5.15 25.86
CA ASP A 79 15.06 -6.37 26.52
C ASP A 79 14.50 -7.41 25.52
N TYR A 80 15.36 -8.31 25.08
CA TYR A 80 15.00 -9.37 24.11
C TYR A 80 14.05 -10.42 24.69
N SER A 81 13.78 -10.44 25.99
CA SER A 81 12.77 -11.32 26.60
C SER A 81 11.35 -10.84 26.24
N ILE A 82 11.18 -9.53 26.02
CA ILE A 82 9.92 -8.92 25.60
C ILE A 82 9.84 -8.99 24.08
N ARG A 83 9.21 -10.06 23.58
CA ARG A 83 8.99 -10.27 22.14
C ARG A 83 7.65 -10.91 21.89
N ARG A 84 7.01 -10.53 20.78
CA ARG A 84 5.75 -11.12 20.32
C ARG A 84 5.78 -11.38 18.84
N THR A 85 5.31 -12.57 18.43
CA THR A 85 5.21 -12.96 17.03
C THR A 85 3.75 -13.08 16.62
N TYR A 86 3.41 -12.48 15.51
CA TYR A 86 2.06 -12.48 14.95
C TYR A 86 2.09 -12.91 13.49
N VAL A 87 1.01 -13.54 13.06
CA VAL A 87 0.78 -13.89 11.66
C VAL A 87 -0.54 -13.29 11.21
N ARG A 88 -0.53 -12.59 10.07
CA ARG A 88 -1.75 -12.01 9.49
C ARG A 88 -1.80 -12.21 7.98
N ARG A 89 -3.01 -12.45 7.48
CA ARG A 89 -3.24 -12.63 6.06
C ARG A 89 -3.27 -11.27 5.34
N ILE A 90 -2.61 -11.19 4.17
CA ILE A 90 -2.65 -10.01 3.31
C ILE A 90 -4.00 -9.99 2.57
N PRO A 91 -4.73 -8.86 2.56
CA PRO A 91 -5.97 -8.73 1.79
C PRO A 91 -5.71 -8.84 0.29
N ALA A 92 -6.78 -8.98 -0.49
CA ALA A 92 -6.68 -9.00 -1.95
C ALA A 92 -6.08 -7.67 -2.47
N LEU A 93 -5.17 -7.78 -3.44
CA LEU A 93 -4.49 -6.64 -4.03
C LEU A 93 -5.48 -5.65 -4.67
N ALA A 94 -5.39 -4.39 -4.26
CA ALA A 94 -6.17 -3.30 -4.83
C ALA A 94 -5.29 -2.04 -4.91
N LEU A 95 -4.54 -1.90 -6.01
CA LEU A 95 -3.55 -0.84 -6.22
C LEU A 95 -4.09 0.55 -5.87
N ASN A 96 -3.36 1.25 -4.99
CA ASN A 96 -3.63 2.63 -4.62
C ASN A 96 -2.33 3.36 -4.26
N PHE A 97 -1.73 4.03 -5.23
CA PHE A 97 -0.46 4.74 -5.06
C PHE A 97 -0.54 5.90 -4.07
N ARG A 98 -1.71 6.56 -3.98
CA ARG A 98 -1.93 7.63 -3.02
C ARG A 98 -1.81 7.10 -1.59
N THR A 99 -2.52 6.03 -1.26
CA THR A 99 -2.42 5.39 0.06
C THR A 99 -0.99 4.93 0.37
N ILE A 100 -0.25 4.42 -0.63
CA ILE A 100 1.17 4.06 -0.44
C ILE A 100 2.00 5.28 -0.06
N SER A 101 1.81 6.40 -0.75
CA SER A 101 2.52 7.65 -0.48
C SER A 101 2.18 8.21 0.90
N ASP A 102 0.88 8.33 1.20
CA ASP A 102 0.39 8.91 2.45
C ASP A 102 0.83 8.09 3.66
N LEU A 103 0.76 6.75 3.60
CA LEU A 103 1.27 5.86 4.66
C LEU A 103 2.80 5.94 4.79
N SER A 104 3.53 6.07 3.67
CA SER A 104 4.97 6.26 3.74
C SER A 104 5.33 7.59 4.42
N SER A 105 4.62 8.68 4.11
CA SER A 105 4.78 9.97 4.80
C SER A 105 4.45 9.86 6.28
N LEU A 106 3.35 9.18 6.63
CA LEU A 106 2.96 8.96 8.02
C LEU A 106 4.05 8.22 8.83
N SER A 107 4.76 7.25 8.20
CA SER A 107 5.87 6.56 8.87
C SER A 107 7.06 7.48 9.16
N TRP A 108 7.31 8.50 8.33
CA TRP A 108 8.32 9.52 8.57
C TRP A 108 7.87 10.50 9.66
N GLU A 109 6.63 10.95 9.62
CA GLU A 109 6.06 11.81 10.66
C GLU A 109 6.13 11.16 12.04
N ALA A 110 5.84 9.85 12.11
CA ALA A 110 5.96 9.10 13.36
C ALA A 110 7.38 9.12 13.93
N TYR A 111 8.38 8.98 13.05
CA TYR A 111 9.79 8.94 13.45
C TYR A 111 10.37 10.33 13.74
N ASP A 112 10.04 11.33 12.93
CA ASP A 112 10.62 12.68 13.02
C ASP A 112 10.01 13.50 14.18
N HIS A 113 8.74 13.21 14.53
CA HIS A 113 7.97 13.98 15.50
C HIS A 113 7.54 13.19 16.73
N ASP A 114 8.03 11.96 16.94
CA ASP A 114 7.70 11.10 18.08
C ASP A 114 6.19 11.04 18.36
N LEU A 115 5.38 10.79 17.31
CA LEU A 115 3.93 10.81 17.41
C LEU A 115 3.42 9.72 18.36
N PRO A 116 2.50 10.05 19.29
CA PRO A 116 1.87 9.05 20.15
C PRO A 116 1.02 8.08 19.33
N LEU A 117 0.91 6.82 19.80
CA LEU A 117 0.23 5.75 19.07
C LEU A 117 -1.22 6.07 18.73
N ASP A 118 -1.93 6.77 19.60
CA ASP A 118 -3.33 7.17 19.37
C ASP A 118 -3.48 8.14 18.20
N GLU A 119 -2.56 9.12 18.12
CA GLU A 119 -2.55 10.07 17.01
C GLU A 119 -2.18 9.39 15.70
N LEU A 120 -1.20 8.49 15.75
CA LEU A 120 -0.78 7.69 14.60
C LEU A 120 -1.94 6.82 14.07
N LYS A 121 -2.72 6.19 14.96
CA LYS A 121 -3.93 5.43 14.60
C LYS A 121 -5.01 6.30 13.97
N LYS A 122 -5.24 7.51 14.51
CA LYS A 122 -6.20 8.45 13.92
C LYS A 122 -5.82 8.83 12.50
N ARG A 123 -4.58 9.22 12.27
CA ARG A 123 -4.08 9.58 10.92
C ARG A 123 -4.12 8.39 9.95
N TYR A 124 -3.73 7.22 10.43
CA TYR A 124 -3.85 5.98 9.66
C TYR A 124 -5.31 5.70 9.25
N ALA A 125 -6.27 5.85 10.17
CA ALA A 125 -7.69 5.68 9.87
C ALA A 125 -8.18 6.68 8.81
N VAL A 126 -7.78 7.94 8.89
CA VAL A 126 -8.11 8.96 7.89
C VAL A 126 -7.57 8.56 6.51
N ILE A 127 -6.31 8.14 6.42
CA ILE A 127 -5.69 7.75 5.14
C ILE A 127 -6.39 6.53 4.54
N THR A 128 -6.71 5.53 5.34
CA THR A 128 -7.30 4.27 4.87
C THR A 128 -8.77 4.37 4.52
N THR A 129 -9.49 5.36 5.06
CA THR A 129 -10.91 5.62 4.76
C THR A 129 -11.13 6.58 3.61
N GLN A 130 -10.07 7.16 3.05
CA GLN A 130 -10.20 8.09 1.92
C GLN A 130 -10.94 7.44 0.74
N PRO A 131 -11.92 8.13 0.14
CA PRO A 131 -12.66 7.61 -1.00
C PRO A 131 -11.72 7.43 -2.20
N ARG A 132 -11.89 6.31 -2.90
CA ARG A 132 -11.19 6.07 -4.15
C ARG A 132 -11.72 7.02 -5.23
N MET A 133 -10.88 7.28 -6.26
CA MET A 133 -11.32 8.04 -7.42
C MET A 133 -12.58 7.43 -8.03
N SER A 134 -13.50 8.30 -8.47
CA SER A 134 -14.71 7.87 -9.17
C SER A 134 -14.34 7.00 -10.38
N ARG A 135 -15.08 5.89 -10.56
CA ARG A 135 -14.88 4.96 -11.67
C ARG A 135 -14.99 5.66 -13.05
N TRP A 136 -15.84 6.69 -13.14
CA TRP A 136 -16.04 7.46 -14.37
C TRP A 136 -14.83 8.32 -14.72
N VAL A 137 -14.25 8.97 -13.70
CA VAL A 137 -13.02 9.77 -13.88
C VAL A 137 -11.87 8.87 -14.33
N VAL A 138 -11.71 7.70 -13.70
CA VAL A 138 -10.68 6.72 -14.09
C VAL A 138 -10.91 6.24 -15.53
N LEU A 139 -12.14 5.95 -15.93
CA LEU A 139 -12.51 5.53 -17.29
C LEU A 139 -12.05 6.55 -18.32
N ILE A 140 -12.42 7.82 -18.12
CA ILE A 140 -12.09 8.92 -19.06
C ILE A 140 -10.56 9.12 -19.10
N LEU A 141 -9.89 9.18 -17.97
CA LEU A 141 -8.43 9.37 -17.91
C LEU A 141 -7.67 8.25 -18.61
N VAL A 142 -8.08 7.00 -18.43
CA VAL A 142 -7.46 5.84 -19.10
C VAL A 142 -7.66 5.92 -20.62
N ALA A 143 -8.85 6.32 -21.08
CA ALA A 143 -9.12 6.50 -22.51
C ALA A 143 -8.22 7.59 -23.13
N PHE A 144 -8.07 8.73 -22.46
CA PHE A 144 -7.15 9.79 -22.91
C PHE A 144 -5.69 9.35 -22.88
N ALA A 145 -5.26 8.62 -21.85
CA ALA A 145 -3.91 8.08 -21.76
C ALA A 145 -3.59 7.18 -22.94
N ASN A 146 -4.48 6.21 -23.26
CA ASN A 146 -4.28 5.31 -24.38
C ASN A 146 -4.29 6.03 -25.74
N ALA A 147 -5.16 7.02 -25.93
CA ALA A 147 -5.15 7.86 -27.13
C ALA A 147 -3.82 8.64 -27.26
N ALA A 148 -3.30 9.19 -26.15
CA ALA A 148 -2.00 9.86 -26.14
C ALA A 148 -0.86 8.89 -26.46
N PHE A 149 -0.88 7.66 -25.96
CA PHE A 149 0.08 6.61 -26.34
C PHE A 149 -0.01 6.28 -27.83
N CYS A 150 -1.20 6.16 -28.40
CA CYS A 150 -1.36 5.97 -29.84
C CYS A 150 -0.64 7.07 -30.64
N ARG A 151 -0.77 8.32 -30.24
CA ARG A 151 -0.05 9.45 -30.87
C ARG A 151 1.46 9.33 -30.73
N LEU A 152 1.94 8.92 -29.56
CA LEU A 152 3.38 8.74 -29.30
C LEU A 152 4.00 7.69 -30.23
N PHE A 153 3.25 6.64 -30.60
CA PHE A 153 3.66 5.59 -31.53
C PHE A 153 3.36 5.93 -33.01
N GLY A 154 3.06 7.19 -33.34
CA GLY A 154 2.90 7.64 -34.71
C GLY A 154 1.47 7.51 -35.25
N GLY A 155 0.47 7.19 -34.41
CA GLY A 155 -0.92 7.16 -34.85
C GLY A 155 -1.42 8.54 -35.29
N ASP A 156 -2.32 8.58 -36.29
CA ASP A 156 -2.99 9.76 -36.74
C ASP A 156 -4.18 10.15 -35.85
N TRP A 157 -4.87 11.24 -36.16
CA TRP A 157 -6.01 11.72 -35.37
C TRP A 157 -7.20 10.74 -35.41
N ILE A 158 -7.36 10.00 -36.50
CA ILE A 158 -8.42 9.00 -36.68
C ILE A 158 -8.12 7.81 -35.78
N ALA A 159 -6.88 7.30 -35.82
CA ALA A 159 -6.43 6.21 -34.94
C ALA A 159 -6.58 6.56 -33.44
N MET A 160 -6.24 7.81 -33.06
CA MET A 160 -6.45 8.29 -31.68
C MET A 160 -7.94 8.22 -31.27
N GLY A 161 -8.83 8.64 -32.15
CA GLY A 161 -10.27 8.60 -31.91
C GLY A 161 -10.80 7.17 -31.76
N LEU A 162 -10.35 6.25 -32.61
CA LEU A 162 -10.70 4.82 -32.54
C LEU A 162 -10.18 4.19 -31.24
N VAL A 163 -8.91 4.43 -30.89
CA VAL A 163 -8.32 3.91 -29.64
C VAL A 163 -9.05 4.48 -28.42
N TRP A 164 -9.45 5.75 -28.45
CA TRP A 164 -10.20 6.36 -27.36
C TRP A 164 -11.57 5.66 -27.16
N MET A 165 -12.32 5.46 -28.24
CA MET A 165 -13.62 4.77 -28.21
C MET A 165 -13.48 3.30 -27.80
N ALA A 166 -12.53 2.58 -28.37
CA ALA A 166 -12.25 1.17 -28.01
C ALA A 166 -11.86 1.03 -26.54
N THR A 167 -11.06 1.99 -26.01
CA THR A 167 -10.70 1.99 -24.59
C THR A 167 -11.90 2.29 -23.70
N LEU A 168 -12.74 3.25 -24.05
CA LEU A 168 -13.96 3.54 -23.28
C LEU A 168 -14.86 2.32 -23.16
N THR A 169 -15.16 1.68 -24.29
CA THR A 169 -16.03 0.49 -24.34
C THR A 169 -15.41 -0.70 -23.61
N GLY A 170 -14.17 -1.05 -23.92
CA GLY A 170 -13.48 -2.19 -23.29
C GLY A 170 -13.28 -2.01 -21.78
N PHE A 171 -12.88 -0.80 -21.36
CA PHE A 171 -12.66 -0.53 -19.94
C PHE A 171 -13.97 -0.39 -19.15
N PHE A 172 -15.04 0.13 -19.74
CA PHE A 172 -16.36 0.14 -19.15
C PHE A 172 -16.87 -1.28 -18.89
N VAL A 173 -16.79 -2.18 -19.90
CA VAL A 173 -17.15 -3.59 -19.74
C VAL A 173 -16.32 -4.24 -18.63
N ARG A 174 -15.02 -3.96 -18.58
CA ARG A 174 -14.15 -4.45 -17.51
C ARG A 174 -14.63 -4.01 -16.12
N GLN A 175 -14.97 -2.73 -15.96
CA GLN A 175 -15.45 -2.21 -14.68
C GLN A 175 -16.74 -2.90 -14.26
N GLU A 176 -17.70 -3.08 -15.18
CA GLU A 176 -18.98 -3.70 -14.90
C GLU A 176 -18.84 -5.18 -14.51
N LEU A 177 -18.04 -5.95 -15.26
CA LEU A 177 -17.76 -7.35 -14.95
C LEU A 177 -17.01 -7.53 -13.63
N THR A 178 -16.12 -6.58 -13.29
CA THR A 178 -15.39 -6.59 -12.01
C THR A 178 -16.35 -6.37 -10.84
N VAL A 179 -17.30 -5.45 -10.95
CA VAL A 179 -18.35 -5.23 -9.93
C VAL A 179 -19.19 -6.49 -9.73
N ARG A 180 -19.49 -7.21 -10.80
CA ARG A 180 -20.23 -8.48 -10.76
C ARG A 180 -19.39 -9.67 -10.26
N LYS A 181 -18.14 -9.45 -9.83
CA LYS A 181 -17.22 -10.49 -9.31
C LYS A 181 -16.99 -11.67 -10.28
N VAL A 182 -17.07 -11.43 -11.58
CA VAL A 182 -16.75 -12.42 -12.62
C VAL A 182 -15.27 -12.81 -12.53
N ASN A 183 -14.93 -14.03 -12.93
CA ASN A 183 -13.56 -14.51 -12.94
C ASN A 183 -12.65 -13.58 -13.77
N HIS A 184 -11.51 -13.18 -13.18
CA HIS A 184 -10.58 -12.22 -13.78
C HIS A 184 -10.10 -12.63 -15.18
N MET A 185 -9.87 -13.91 -15.41
CA MET A 185 -9.47 -14.43 -16.73
C MET A 185 -10.56 -14.21 -17.79
N LEU A 186 -11.82 -14.47 -17.43
CA LEU A 186 -12.98 -14.24 -18.32
C LEU A 186 -13.14 -12.75 -18.63
N ILE A 187 -12.97 -11.90 -17.63
CA ILE A 187 -13.00 -10.43 -17.83
C ILE A 187 -11.97 -10.02 -18.89
N PHE A 188 -10.75 -10.56 -18.80
CA PHE A 188 -9.68 -10.22 -19.74
C PHE A 188 -10.04 -10.62 -21.19
N ILE A 189 -10.54 -11.84 -21.39
CA ILE A 189 -10.94 -12.35 -22.70
C ILE A 189 -12.07 -11.50 -23.29
N VAL A 190 -13.13 -11.25 -22.53
CA VAL A 190 -14.30 -10.49 -22.99
C VAL A 190 -13.92 -9.05 -23.32
N CYS A 191 -13.13 -8.39 -22.47
CA CYS A 191 -12.73 -7.00 -22.72
C CYS A 191 -11.81 -6.86 -23.93
N SER A 192 -10.88 -7.81 -24.15
CA SER A 192 -10.01 -7.81 -25.33
C SER A 192 -10.83 -8.01 -26.61
N PHE A 193 -11.79 -8.93 -26.58
CA PHE A 193 -12.67 -9.18 -27.70
C PHE A 193 -13.53 -7.95 -28.04
N VAL A 194 -14.18 -7.35 -27.03
CA VAL A 194 -14.99 -6.14 -27.22
C VAL A 194 -14.14 -4.97 -27.75
N ALA A 195 -12.93 -4.77 -27.22
CA ALA A 195 -12.06 -3.70 -27.67
C ALA A 195 -11.54 -3.91 -29.12
N SER A 196 -11.51 -5.15 -29.59
CA SER A 196 -11.07 -5.48 -30.98
C SER A 196 -12.21 -5.36 -32.00
N LEU A 197 -13.45 -5.28 -31.57
CA LEU A 197 -14.63 -5.11 -32.47
C LEU A 197 -14.96 -3.63 -32.77
N VAL A 198 -14.37 -2.69 -32.03
CA VAL A 198 -14.52 -1.25 -32.20
C VAL A 198 -13.42 -0.69 -33.09
#